data_6a768824d4047ba4845ae1ce1dacb61e
#
_entry.id   6a768824d4047ba4845ae1ce1dacb61e
#
_cell.length_a   1.000
_cell.length_b   1.000
_cell.length_c   1.000
_cell.angle_alpha   90.00
_cell.angle_beta   90.00
_cell.angle_gamma   90.00
#
_symmetry.space_group_name_H-M   'P 1'
#
loop_
_entity.id
_entity.type
_entity.pdbx_description
1 polymer ?
#
loop_
_entity_poly.entity_id
_entity_poly.type
_entity_poly.pdbx_seq_one_letter_code
_entity_poly.pdbx_strand_id
1 'polypeptide(L)'
;HGMTMADTANSPAFPEVWREIAPLLADLPLVAHNSPFDEGCLKAVFEAYGMAYPGYRFFCTCRAARRVLGKELPNHQLHTVSAYCGYDLEHHHHALADAEACAAIALKLL
;
A
#
# COMPACT_ATOMS: atom_id res chain seq x y z
N HIS A 1 4.34 -10.81 -5.95
CA HIS A 1 3.36 -9.95 -6.59
C HIS A 1 2.34 -10.65 -7.47
N GLY A 2 2.59 -11.82 -7.96
CA GLY A 2 1.69 -12.48 -8.89
C GLY A 2 1.78 -12.00 -10.33
N MET A 3 2.74 -11.11 -10.65
CA MET A 3 2.97 -10.65 -12.02
C MET A 3 4.19 -11.35 -12.59
N THR A 4 4.09 -11.74 -13.86
CA THR A 4 5.19 -12.37 -14.58
C THR A 4 5.91 -11.33 -15.45
N MET A 5 7.07 -11.73 -16.00
CA MET A 5 7.78 -10.88 -16.97
C MET A 5 6.91 -10.57 -18.20
N ALA A 6 6.10 -11.53 -18.63
CA ALA A 6 5.21 -11.33 -19.77
C ALA A 6 4.12 -10.28 -19.45
N ASP A 7 3.55 -10.35 -18.25
CA ASP A 7 2.56 -9.37 -17.81
C ASP A 7 3.16 -7.98 -17.77
N THR A 8 4.38 -7.87 -17.22
CA THR A 8 5.09 -6.60 -17.15
C THR A 8 5.38 -6.02 -18.54
N ALA A 9 5.79 -6.89 -19.48
CA ALA A 9 6.13 -6.45 -20.83
C ALA A 9 4.93 -5.89 -21.59
N ASN A 10 3.71 -6.35 -21.25
CA ASN A 10 2.49 -5.90 -21.90
C ASN A 10 1.81 -4.74 -21.17
N SER A 11 2.34 -4.36 -20.02
CA SER A 11 1.76 -3.25 -19.22
C SER A 11 2.32 -1.92 -19.70
N PRO A 12 1.53 -0.81 -19.58
CA PRO A 12 2.05 0.52 -19.86
C PRO A 12 3.23 0.84 -18.95
N ALA A 13 4.14 1.67 -19.45
CA ALA A 13 5.28 2.13 -18.64
C ALA A 13 4.80 2.95 -17.45
N PHE A 14 5.55 2.90 -16.36
CA PHE A 14 5.19 3.61 -15.13
C PHE A 14 4.88 5.11 -15.35
N PRO A 15 5.70 5.89 -16.11
CA PRO A 15 5.38 7.30 -16.29
C PRO A 15 4.01 7.55 -16.92
N GLU A 16 3.59 6.70 -17.86
CA GLU A 16 2.28 6.83 -18.50
C GLU A 16 1.16 6.57 -17.50
N VAL A 17 1.28 5.50 -16.71
CA VAL A 17 0.30 5.14 -15.71
C VAL A 17 0.24 6.23 -14.65
N TRP A 18 1.38 6.71 -14.17
CA TRP A 18 1.42 7.69 -13.10
C TRP A 18 0.83 9.03 -13.54
N ARG A 19 0.98 9.39 -14.80
CA ARG A 19 0.38 10.62 -15.35
C ARG A 19 -1.14 10.61 -15.19
N GLU A 20 -1.76 9.45 -15.30
CA GLU A 20 -3.21 9.30 -15.12
C GLU A 20 -3.61 9.27 -13.66
N ILE A 21 -2.77 8.70 -12.80
CA ILE A 21 -3.07 8.49 -11.38
C ILE A 21 -2.79 9.73 -10.54
N ALA A 22 -1.71 10.44 -10.83
CA ALA A 22 -1.27 11.55 -9.99
C ALA A 22 -2.35 12.61 -9.73
N PRO A 23 -3.13 13.04 -10.74
CA PRO A 23 -4.18 14.03 -10.47
C PRO A 23 -5.27 13.53 -9.52
N LEU A 24 -5.48 12.21 -9.48
CA LEU A 24 -6.48 11.61 -8.57
C LEU A 24 -6.00 11.64 -7.12
N LEU A 25 -4.69 11.60 -6.91
CA LEU A 25 -4.13 11.63 -5.55
C LEU A 25 -4.10 13.06 -5.01
N ALA A 26 -3.78 14.03 -5.85
CA ALA A 26 -3.67 15.43 -5.47
C ALA A 26 -2.90 15.58 -4.14
N ASP A 27 -3.53 16.15 -3.11
CA ASP A 27 -2.93 16.32 -1.80
C ASP A 27 -3.30 15.23 -0.80
N LEU A 28 -3.95 14.16 -1.27
CA LEU A 28 -4.39 13.08 -0.40
C LEU A 28 -3.19 12.29 0.15
N PRO A 29 -3.25 11.89 1.43
CA PRO A 29 -2.22 11.00 1.97
C PRO A 29 -2.37 9.60 1.39
N LEU A 30 -1.25 8.89 1.32
CA LEU A 30 -1.24 7.50 0.92
C LEU A 30 -1.17 6.62 2.18
N VAL A 31 -1.79 5.46 2.11
CA VAL A 31 -1.85 4.54 3.23
C VAL A 31 -1.31 3.18 2.79
N ALA A 32 -0.46 2.60 3.61
CA ALA A 32 0.09 1.27 3.33
C ALA A 32 0.37 0.55 4.64
N HIS A 33 0.29 -0.77 4.58
CA HIS A 33 0.67 -1.61 5.72
C HIS A 33 2.18 -1.83 5.64
N ASN A 34 2.91 -1.31 6.60
CA ASN A 34 4.38 -1.21 6.57
C ASN A 34 4.84 -0.18 5.52
N SER A 35 4.34 1.03 5.66
CA SER A 35 4.51 2.09 4.67
C SER A 35 5.97 2.44 4.31
N PRO A 36 6.97 2.33 5.21
CA PRO A 36 8.35 2.62 4.80
C PRO A 36 8.82 1.78 3.62
N PHE A 37 8.37 0.53 3.52
CA PHE A 37 8.71 -0.34 2.39
C PHE A 37 8.09 0.18 1.09
N ASP A 38 6.78 0.47 1.12
CA ASP A 38 6.05 0.94 -0.06
C ASP A 38 6.55 2.30 -0.51
N GLU A 39 6.81 3.18 0.44
CA GLU A 39 7.35 4.50 0.14
C GLU A 39 8.72 4.39 -0.53
N GLY A 40 9.58 3.51 -0.01
CA GLY A 40 10.90 3.27 -0.60
C GLY A 40 10.81 2.74 -2.02
N CYS A 41 9.89 1.82 -2.27
CA CYS A 41 9.67 1.27 -3.61
C CYS A 41 9.20 2.36 -4.58
N LEU A 42 8.26 3.20 -4.15
CA LEU A 42 7.73 4.26 -5.00
C LEU A 42 8.81 5.29 -5.34
N LYS A 43 9.60 5.68 -4.35
CA LYS A 43 10.72 6.61 -4.57
C LYS A 43 11.73 6.03 -5.56
N ALA A 44 12.04 4.74 -5.43
CA ALA A 44 13.00 4.08 -6.31
C ALA A 44 12.50 4.04 -7.75
N VAL A 45 11.20 3.82 -7.95
CA VAL A 45 10.63 3.81 -9.31
C VAL A 45 10.69 5.22 -9.92
N PHE A 46 10.35 6.26 -9.15
CA PHE A 46 10.47 7.63 -9.63
C PHE A 46 11.89 7.94 -10.06
N GLU A 47 12.86 7.55 -9.25
CA GLU A 47 14.28 7.77 -9.55
C GLU A 47 14.69 7.01 -10.82
N ALA A 48 14.26 5.77 -10.97
CA ALA A 48 14.61 4.94 -12.12
C ALA A 48 14.13 5.55 -13.44
N TYR A 49 13.02 6.26 -13.42
CA TYR A 49 12.47 6.92 -14.61
C TYR A 49 12.84 8.40 -14.70
N GLY A 50 13.71 8.88 -13.82
CA GLY A 50 14.13 10.28 -13.84
C GLY A 50 13.01 11.25 -13.52
N MET A 51 12.02 10.83 -12.77
CA MET A 51 10.88 11.67 -12.39
C MET A 51 11.09 12.26 -11.01
N ALA A 52 10.65 13.52 -10.84
CA ALA A 52 10.73 14.18 -9.54
C ALA A 52 9.65 13.58 -8.61
N TYR A 53 10.09 13.15 -7.41
CA TYR A 53 9.17 12.59 -6.42
C TYR A 53 8.51 13.73 -5.64
N PRO A 54 7.16 13.82 -5.62
CA PRO A 54 6.47 14.94 -4.99
C PRO A 54 6.48 14.94 -3.45
N GLY A 55 7.04 13.92 -2.82
CA GLY A 55 7.06 13.87 -1.36
C GLY A 55 5.70 13.50 -0.77
N TYR A 56 5.08 12.45 -1.29
CA TYR A 56 3.78 12.00 -0.79
C TYR A 56 3.84 11.68 0.70
N ARG A 57 2.77 12.02 1.41
CA ARG A 57 2.63 11.67 2.82
C ARG A 57 2.09 10.26 2.95
N PHE A 58 2.76 9.44 3.74
CA PHE A 58 2.35 8.07 3.98
C PHE A 58 1.91 7.87 5.42
N PHE A 59 0.79 7.18 5.61
CA PHE A 59 0.36 6.69 6.91
C PHE A 59 0.48 5.18 6.93
N CYS A 60 0.98 4.64 8.03
CA CYS A 60 1.28 3.22 8.14
C CYS A 60 0.26 2.52 9.04
N THR A 61 -0.55 1.64 8.45
CA THR A 61 -1.53 0.87 9.21
C THR A 61 -0.87 -0.13 10.14
N CYS A 62 0.32 -0.63 9.81
CA CYS A 62 1.06 -1.53 10.68
C CYS A 62 1.48 -0.82 11.97
N ARG A 63 2.01 0.40 11.87
CA ARG A 63 2.37 1.20 13.04
C ARG A 63 1.14 1.56 13.86
N ALA A 64 0.05 1.92 13.19
CA ALA A 64 -1.19 2.22 13.86
C ALA A 64 -1.70 1.00 14.64
N ALA A 65 -1.62 -0.19 14.05
CA ALA A 65 -2.02 -1.41 14.70
C ALA A 65 -1.18 -1.69 15.94
N ARG A 66 0.13 -1.51 15.85
CA ARG A 66 1.03 -1.70 17.00
C ARG A 66 0.69 -0.73 18.13
N ARG A 67 0.39 0.51 17.79
CA ARG A 67 0.09 1.56 18.78
C ARG A 67 -1.26 1.34 19.43
N VAL A 68 -2.28 1.02 18.64
CA VAL A 68 -3.66 0.93 19.12
C VAL A 68 -3.95 -0.44 19.73
N LEU A 69 -3.53 -1.51 19.09
CA LEU A 69 -3.87 -2.87 19.49
C LEU A 69 -2.78 -3.55 20.32
N GLY A 70 -1.53 -3.17 20.11
CA GLY A 70 -0.43 -3.65 20.92
C GLY A 70 -0.39 -5.16 21.04
N LYS A 71 -0.50 -5.65 22.29
CA LYS A 71 -0.41 -7.08 22.60
C LYS A 71 -1.71 -7.85 22.38
N GLU A 72 -2.77 -7.19 21.97
CA GLU A 72 -4.04 -7.87 21.75
C GLU A 72 -3.98 -8.85 20.58
N LEU A 73 -3.01 -8.66 19.66
CA LEU A 73 -2.82 -9.53 18.52
C LEU A 73 -1.49 -10.27 18.61
N PRO A 74 -1.43 -11.50 18.08
CA PRO A 74 -0.18 -12.27 18.08
C PRO A 74 0.90 -11.66 17.19
N ASN A 75 0.50 -10.92 16.17
CA ASN A 75 1.38 -10.19 15.28
C ASN A 75 0.61 -9.04 14.64
N HIS A 76 1.29 -8.20 13.85
CA HIS A 76 0.66 -7.07 13.20
C HIS A 76 0.77 -7.18 11.68
N GLN A 77 0.75 -8.40 11.17
CA GLN A 77 0.72 -8.65 9.74
C GLN A 77 -0.63 -8.24 9.17
N LEU A 78 -0.65 -7.96 7.88
CA LEU A 78 -1.85 -7.44 7.21
C LEU A 78 -3.08 -8.32 7.44
N HIS A 79 -2.96 -9.63 7.23
CA HIS A 79 -4.10 -10.54 7.37
C HIS A 79 -4.61 -10.62 8.81
N THR A 80 -3.72 -10.53 9.79
CA THR A 80 -4.11 -10.58 11.20
C THR A 80 -4.86 -9.32 11.60
N VAL A 81 -4.32 -8.16 11.24
CA VAL A 81 -4.93 -6.87 11.59
C VAL A 81 -6.24 -6.66 10.84
N SER A 82 -6.29 -7.02 9.56
CA SER A 82 -7.51 -6.85 8.78
C SER A 82 -8.64 -7.72 9.30
N ALA A 83 -8.34 -8.95 9.73
CA ALA A 83 -9.34 -9.84 10.33
C ALA A 83 -9.89 -9.23 11.63
N TYR A 84 -9.04 -8.66 12.47
CA TYR A 84 -9.48 -7.97 13.67
C TYR A 84 -10.43 -6.81 13.33
N CYS A 85 -10.15 -6.11 12.24
CA CYS A 85 -10.96 -4.97 11.79
C CYS A 85 -12.19 -5.39 10.99
N GLY A 86 -12.46 -6.68 10.87
CA GLY A 86 -13.65 -7.17 10.20
C GLY A 86 -13.53 -7.42 8.71
N TYR A 87 -12.33 -7.38 8.16
CA TYR A 87 -12.08 -7.65 6.74
C TYR A 87 -11.42 -9.01 6.59
N ASP A 88 -12.08 -9.91 5.86
CA ASP A 88 -11.57 -11.27 5.63
C ASP A 88 -10.67 -11.28 4.39
N LEU A 89 -9.37 -11.42 4.62
CA LEU A 89 -8.38 -11.45 3.56
C LEU A 89 -8.12 -12.88 3.13
N GLU A 90 -9.04 -13.45 2.33
CA GLU A 90 -8.93 -14.84 1.88
C GLU A 90 -7.84 -15.04 0.85
N HIS A 91 -7.60 -14.03 0.02
CA HIS A 91 -6.65 -14.11 -1.08
C HIS A 91 -5.49 -13.16 -0.87
N HIS A 92 -4.79 -13.32 0.27
CA HIS A 92 -3.60 -12.51 0.51
C HIS A 92 -2.58 -12.79 -0.60
N HIS A 93 -1.73 -11.83 -0.90
CA HIS A 93 -0.85 -11.76 -2.06
C HIS A 93 -1.54 -11.31 -3.34
N HIS A 94 -2.83 -11.03 -3.30
CA HIS A 94 -3.53 -10.39 -4.39
C HIS A 94 -3.53 -8.88 -4.14
N ALA A 95 -2.95 -8.10 -5.04
CA ALA A 95 -2.70 -6.68 -4.81
C ALA A 95 -3.97 -5.89 -4.43
N LEU A 96 -5.08 -6.14 -5.13
CA LEU A 96 -6.32 -5.44 -4.84
C LEU A 96 -6.88 -5.82 -3.47
N ALA A 97 -6.86 -7.10 -3.13
CA ALA A 97 -7.34 -7.56 -1.83
C ALA A 97 -6.49 -6.99 -0.70
N ASP A 98 -5.18 -6.92 -0.89
CA ASP A 98 -4.28 -6.34 0.11
C ASP A 98 -4.56 -4.84 0.28
N ALA A 99 -4.81 -4.12 -0.81
CA ALA A 99 -5.15 -2.70 -0.76
C ALA A 99 -6.48 -2.47 -0.05
N GLU A 100 -7.49 -3.29 -0.32
CA GLU A 100 -8.78 -3.20 0.35
C GLU A 100 -8.66 -3.50 1.83
N ALA A 101 -7.86 -4.50 2.21
CA ALA A 101 -7.60 -4.81 3.61
C ALA A 101 -6.95 -3.64 4.33
N CYS A 102 -5.97 -3.01 3.68
CA CYS A 102 -5.30 -1.85 4.24
C CYS A 102 -6.28 -0.68 4.41
N ALA A 103 -7.15 -0.46 3.45
CA ALA A 103 -8.18 0.58 3.55
C ALA A 103 -9.14 0.32 4.71
N ALA A 104 -9.55 -0.93 4.91
CA ALA A 104 -10.43 -1.30 6.01
C ALA A 104 -9.78 -1.01 7.36
N ILE A 105 -8.49 -1.33 7.50
CA ILE A 105 -7.72 -1.04 8.70
C ILE A 105 -7.63 0.47 8.92
N ALA A 106 -7.35 1.22 7.87
CA ALA A 106 -7.22 2.68 7.96
C ALA A 106 -8.51 3.33 8.46
N LEU A 107 -9.65 2.88 7.94
CA LEU A 107 -10.94 3.39 8.36
C LEU A 107 -11.23 3.11 9.83
N LYS A 108 -10.66 2.05 10.38
CA LYS A 108 -10.88 1.64 11.77
C LYS A 108 -9.88 2.29 12.74
N LEU A 109 -8.61 2.39 12.35
CA LEU A 109 -7.53 2.74 13.27
C LEU A 109 -6.92 4.13 13.05
N LEU A 110 -7.12 4.71 11.89
CA LEU A 110 -6.52 6.03 11.58
C LEU A 110 -7.51 7.18 11.72
#